data_7d7b1c3301a37e106caab1ae0719bb11
#
_entry.id   7d7b1c3301a37e106caab1ae0719bb11
#
_cell.length_a   1.000
_cell.length_b   1.000
_cell.length_c   1.000
_cell.angle_alpha   90.00
_cell.angle_beta   90.00
_cell.angle_gamma   90.00
#
_symmetry.space_group_name_H-M   'P 1'
#
loop_
_entity.id
_entity.type
_entity.pdbx_description
1 polymer ?
#
loop_
_entity_poly.entity_id
_entity_poly.type
_entity_poly.pdbx_seq_one_letter_code
_entity_poly.pdbx_strand_id
1 'polypeptide(L)'
;MTAAPPGSPLRPRRLRAPGRIGRLFKVAAVALIVTVAGVGLAAYLGSGLGEPTLIIYTYPSLFGGPGTAAYNYVFDTFAAAHHVHIEVEFPPGNLVSTLRAEQNAPVADLVIGLDEITAPQAESYGLLVPYSAPGLADVPAQLVREISPSHGAVPYEWGYLGIDYTSAFANRTNGAVAHATFPDFATNATWASQLLTEDPTVDITGEEFLVWEIQYYEQVLHQNWTEFWSAVMPHFSPYKPAPDWGTAFNEFSSPGGPAMVVSYTSDPAYAAYYGTPGAYNSTVSWWNGAAYGWQTVYGVGIVNGSRHLRLDQEFIDWLLSGPVQTEIPLNEWEYPANSTVAVPSVYVWAPNPDLIQPLNVGTSPAQIAASLPGWLATYQELATQYIPP
;
A
#
# COMPACT_ATOMS: atom_id res chain seq x y z
N MET A 1 5.99 -0.73 79.03
CA MET A 1 7.27 -0.47 79.71
C MET A 1 8.36 -0.78 78.75
N THR A 2 9.30 0.12 78.61
CA THR A 2 10.48 0.21 77.75
C THR A 2 10.22 0.65 76.28
N ALA A 3 10.51 1.91 76.06
CA ALA A 3 10.52 2.64 74.82
C ALA A 3 11.70 2.25 73.96
N ALA A 4 11.48 2.23 72.67
CA ALA A 4 12.53 2.14 71.64
C ALA A 4 13.01 3.55 71.23
N PRO A 5 14.29 3.73 70.88
CA PRO A 5 14.86 5.03 70.57
C PRO A 5 14.54 5.51 69.14
N PRO A 6 14.67 6.84 68.88
CA PRO A 6 14.29 7.43 67.57
C PRO A 6 15.30 7.19 66.48
N GLY A 7 14.80 6.95 65.27
CA GLY A 7 15.59 6.66 64.05
C GLY A 7 16.26 7.91 63.47
N SER A 8 17.45 7.70 62.95
CA SER A 8 18.31 8.67 62.29
C SER A 8 17.77 9.17 60.95
N PRO A 9 18.08 10.40 60.48
CA PRO A 9 17.57 10.98 59.25
C PRO A 9 18.20 10.36 58.02
N LEU A 10 17.34 10.05 57.03
CA LEU A 10 17.70 9.55 55.72
C LEU A 10 18.48 10.63 54.92
N ARG A 11 19.66 10.28 54.47
CA ARG A 11 20.43 11.11 53.54
C ARG A 11 19.80 11.13 52.14
N PRO A 12 19.79 12.27 51.41
CA PRO A 12 19.26 12.32 50.05
C PRO A 12 20.14 11.52 49.07
N ARG A 13 19.50 10.64 48.31
CA ARG A 13 20.11 9.88 47.21
C ARG A 13 20.50 10.84 46.07
N ARG A 14 21.78 10.94 45.78
CA ARG A 14 22.29 11.63 44.58
C ARG A 14 21.78 10.89 43.34
N LEU A 15 21.06 11.57 42.46
CA LEU A 15 20.70 11.12 41.11
C LEU A 15 22.00 10.95 40.31
N ARG A 16 22.27 9.74 39.86
CA ARG A 16 23.35 9.45 38.91
C ARG A 16 22.98 10.03 37.55
N ALA A 17 23.89 10.76 36.93
CA ALA A 17 23.80 11.22 35.57
C ALA A 17 23.57 10.04 34.59
N PRO A 18 22.82 10.24 33.50
CA PRO A 18 22.56 9.19 32.51
C PRO A 18 23.88 8.83 31.81
N GLY A 19 24.37 7.65 32.11
CA GLY A 19 25.61 7.14 31.55
C GLY A 19 25.40 6.48 30.21
N ARG A 20 26.35 6.70 29.32
CA ARG A 20 26.83 5.87 28.20
C ARG A 20 25.87 5.28 27.16
N ILE A 21 24.58 5.09 27.42
CA ILE A 21 23.63 4.48 26.47
C ILE A 21 23.30 5.44 25.32
N GLY A 22 23.13 6.75 25.59
CA GLY A 22 22.83 7.76 24.57
C GLY A 22 23.97 8.05 23.58
N ARG A 23 25.23 7.68 23.93
CA ARG A 23 26.36 7.81 23.01
C ARG A 23 26.48 6.60 22.08
N LEU A 24 26.10 5.41 22.51
CA LEU A 24 26.09 4.20 21.68
C LEU A 24 25.03 4.25 20.58
N PHE A 25 23.84 4.81 20.86
CA PHE A 25 22.81 5.02 19.83
C PHE A 25 23.21 6.04 18.76
N LYS A 26 23.87 7.13 19.14
CA LYS A 26 24.37 8.11 18.16
C LYS A 26 25.54 7.58 17.33
N VAL A 27 26.38 6.74 17.89
CA VAL A 27 27.47 6.08 17.15
C VAL A 27 26.95 4.98 16.25
N ALA A 28 25.91 4.23 16.65
CA ALA A 28 25.26 3.23 15.81
C ALA A 28 24.52 3.87 14.60
N ALA A 29 23.81 4.99 14.81
CA ALA A 29 23.13 5.71 13.72
C ALA A 29 24.11 6.33 12.72
N VAL A 30 25.24 6.90 13.20
CA VAL A 30 26.29 7.42 12.33
C VAL A 30 27.05 6.28 11.63
N ALA A 31 27.26 5.14 12.29
CA ALA A 31 27.87 3.97 11.67
C ALA A 31 26.99 3.36 10.59
N LEU A 32 25.66 3.34 10.79
CA LEU A 32 24.70 2.87 9.79
C LEU A 32 24.69 3.77 8.54
N ILE A 33 24.67 5.10 8.71
CA ILE A 33 24.73 6.07 7.60
C ILE A 33 26.08 5.98 6.86
N VAL A 34 27.18 5.80 7.56
CA VAL A 34 28.51 5.65 6.94
C VAL A 34 28.66 4.28 6.25
N THR A 35 27.97 3.23 6.74
CA THR A 35 27.99 1.90 6.10
C THR A 35 27.17 1.92 4.81
N VAL A 36 26.00 2.54 4.80
CA VAL A 36 25.17 2.70 3.60
C VAL A 36 25.86 3.57 2.55
N ALA A 37 26.47 4.69 2.95
CA ALA A 37 27.26 5.52 2.04
C ALA A 37 28.56 4.85 1.57
N GLY A 38 29.17 3.99 2.40
CA GLY A 38 30.39 3.25 2.08
C GLY A 38 30.14 2.09 1.11
N VAL A 39 28.99 1.40 1.23
CA VAL A 39 28.59 0.33 0.30
C VAL A 39 28.22 0.90 -1.06
N GLY A 40 27.47 2.01 -1.11
CA GLY A 40 27.15 2.70 -2.36
C GLY A 40 28.40 3.22 -3.09
N LEU A 41 29.39 3.73 -2.36
CA LEU A 41 30.65 4.20 -2.95
C LEU A 41 31.56 3.03 -3.40
N ALA A 42 31.54 1.90 -2.69
CA ALA A 42 32.31 0.71 -3.07
C ALA A 42 31.71 0.04 -4.31
N ALA A 43 30.36 -0.02 -4.42
CA ALA A 43 29.68 -0.46 -5.63
C ALA A 43 29.96 0.47 -6.83
N TYR A 44 29.98 1.80 -6.59
CA TYR A 44 30.31 2.79 -7.63
C TYR A 44 31.76 2.70 -8.13
N LEU A 45 32.73 2.37 -7.26
CA LEU A 45 34.15 2.25 -7.62
C LEU A 45 34.52 0.85 -8.14
N GLY A 46 33.69 -0.18 -7.89
CA GLY A 46 33.91 -1.56 -8.33
C GLY A 46 33.42 -1.90 -9.74
N SER A 47 32.72 -0.99 -10.42
CA SER A 47 32.00 -1.22 -11.68
C SER A 47 32.88 -1.45 -12.93
N GLY A 48 34.14 -1.79 -12.76
CA GLY A 48 35.06 -2.06 -13.91
C GLY A 48 35.23 -3.55 -14.29
N LEU A 49 34.87 -4.52 -13.42
CA LEU A 49 35.09 -5.96 -13.63
C LEU A 49 34.11 -6.89 -12.91
N GLY A 50 33.00 -6.37 -12.32
CA GLY A 50 31.98 -7.16 -11.62
C GLY A 50 30.67 -7.26 -12.40
N GLU A 51 29.78 -8.18 -11.97
CA GLU A 51 28.40 -8.21 -12.44
C GLU A 51 27.72 -6.86 -12.16
N PRO A 52 26.86 -6.35 -13.09
CA PRO A 52 26.12 -5.10 -12.83
C PRO A 52 25.18 -5.28 -11.66
N THR A 53 24.90 -4.18 -10.93
CA THR A 53 23.91 -4.18 -9.85
C THR A 53 22.67 -3.45 -10.33
N LEU A 54 21.51 -4.11 -10.23
CA LEU A 54 20.19 -3.54 -10.49
C LEU A 54 19.56 -3.17 -9.17
N ILE A 55 19.29 -1.88 -8.94
CA ILE A 55 18.71 -1.38 -7.69
C ILE A 55 17.22 -1.17 -7.90
N ILE A 56 16.40 -1.82 -7.08
CA ILE A 56 14.94 -1.81 -7.17
C ILE A 56 14.35 -1.21 -5.89
N TYR A 57 13.59 -0.14 -6.02
CA TYR A 57 12.79 0.42 -4.92
C TYR A 57 11.40 -0.19 -4.92
N THR A 58 10.94 -0.64 -3.75
CA THR A 58 9.61 -1.23 -3.58
C THR A 58 9.15 -1.20 -2.12
N TYR A 59 8.01 -1.83 -1.84
CA TYR A 59 7.44 -2.02 -0.50
C TYR A 59 7.86 -3.38 0.12
N PRO A 60 7.92 -3.49 1.47
CA PRO A 60 8.48 -4.66 2.13
C PRO A 60 7.72 -5.99 1.93
N SER A 61 6.42 -5.94 1.60
CA SER A 61 5.57 -7.14 1.44
C SER A 61 5.57 -7.72 0.03
N LEU A 62 6.24 -7.09 -0.95
CA LEU A 62 6.28 -7.58 -2.34
C LEU A 62 6.68 -9.07 -2.41
N PHE A 63 5.84 -9.90 -3.05
CA PHE A 63 5.94 -11.37 -3.10
C PHE A 63 6.08 -12.03 -1.70
N GLY A 64 5.35 -11.47 -0.71
CA GLY A 64 5.39 -11.94 0.67
C GLY A 64 6.64 -11.53 1.45
N GLY A 65 7.49 -10.69 0.87
CA GLY A 65 8.70 -10.12 1.47
C GLY A 65 9.96 -10.97 1.34
N PRO A 66 11.12 -10.36 1.69
CA PRO A 66 12.43 -10.99 1.58
C PRO A 66 12.52 -12.34 2.28
N GLY A 67 13.05 -13.34 1.55
CA GLY A 67 13.27 -14.68 2.05
C GLY A 67 12.10 -15.64 1.86
N THR A 68 10.96 -15.20 1.38
CA THR A 68 9.88 -16.10 0.94
C THR A 68 10.26 -16.83 -0.35
N ALA A 69 9.59 -17.94 -0.65
CA ALA A 69 9.88 -18.72 -1.85
C ALA A 69 9.57 -17.92 -3.13
N ALA A 70 8.47 -17.18 -3.15
CA ALA A 70 8.07 -16.36 -4.30
C ALA A 70 9.03 -15.19 -4.53
N TYR A 71 9.38 -14.46 -3.48
CA TYR A 71 10.37 -13.37 -3.55
C TYR A 71 11.70 -13.87 -4.13
N ASN A 72 12.26 -14.93 -3.54
CA ASN A 72 13.51 -15.50 -4.02
C ASN A 72 13.38 -16.03 -5.46
N TYR A 73 12.24 -16.63 -5.81
CA TYR A 73 12.00 -17.10 -7.16
C TYR A 73 12.06 -15.95 -8.17
N VAL A 74 11.40 -14.83 -7.89
CA VAL A 74 11.32 -13.69 -8.80
C VAL A 74 12.70 -13.05 -8.99
N PHE A 75 13.38 -12.73 -7.89
CA PHE A 75 14.62 -11.95 -7.93
C PHE A 75 15.86 -12.82 -8.21
N ASP A 76 16.02 -13.96 -7.54
CA ASP A 76 17.21 -14.81 -7.70
C ASP A 76 17.24 -15.49 -9.06
N THR A 77 16.06 -15.87 -9.63
CA THR A 77 16.00 -16.49 -10.97
C THR A 77 16.41 -15.50 -12.03
N PHE A 78 15.93 -14.25 -11.96
CA PHE A 78 16.35 -13.22 -12.90
C PHE A 78 17.84 -12.90 -12.74
N ALA A 79 18.30 -12.71 -11.52
CA ALA A 79 19.70 -12.43 -11.20
C ALA A 79 20.64 -13.49 -11.81
N ALA A 80 20.32 -14.77 -11.60
CA ALA A 80 21.12 -15.88 -12.13
C ALA A 80 21.09 -15.96 -13.67
N ALA A 81 19.92 -15.71 -14.29
CA ALA A 81 19.75 -15.78 -15.74
C ALA A 81 20.49 -14.66 -16.48
N HIS A 82 20.58 -13.48 -15.89
CA HIS A 82 21.16 -12.27 -16.49
C HIS A 82 22.56 -11.92 -15.98
N HIS A 83 23.11 -12.70 -15.04
CA HIS A 83 24.40 -12.42 -14.38
C HIS A 83 24.45 -11.00 -13.79
N VAL A 84 23.43 -10.65 -13.02
CA VAL A 84 23.26 -9.35 -12.36
C VAL A 84 23.08 -9.55 -10.86
N HIS A 85 23.65 -8.66 -10.06
CA HIS A 85 23.29 -8.55 -8.65
C HIS A 85 22.03 -7.70 -8.52
N ILE A 86 21.00 -8.19 -7.81
CA ILE A 86 19.80 -7.41 -7.51
C ILE A 86 19.86 -6.92 -6.07
N GLU A 87 19.72 -5.62 -5.88
CA GLU A 87 19.60 -4.97 -4.58
C GLU A 87 18.18 -4.39 -4.48
N VAL A 88 17.35 -4.97 -3.58
CA VAL A 88 15.99 -4.49 -3.33
C VAL A 88 16.00 -3.64 -2.08
N GLU A 89 15.57 -2.40 -2.23
CA GLU A 89 15.51 -1.43 -1.14
C GLU A 89 14.08 -1.02 -0.84
N PHE A 90 13.81 -0.70 0.42
CA PHE A 90 12.51 -0.29 0.94
C PHE A 90 12.60 1.14 1.50
N PRO A 91 12.56 2.16 0.63
CA PRO A 91 12.62 3.55 1.08
C PRO A 91 11.43 3.86 2.02
N PRO A 92 11.67 4.58 3.12
CA PRO A 92 10.59 4.97 4.01
C PRO A 92 9.67 6.00 3.35
N GLY A 93 8.37 5.85 3.54
CA GLY A 93 7.35 6.76 3.01
C GLY A 93 7.03 6.53 1.53
N ASN A 94 6.51 7.56 0.88
CA ASN A 94 6.05 7.49 -0.50
C ASN A 94 7.22 7.38 -1.49
N LEU A 95 7.20 6.34 -2.36
CA LEU A 95 8.24 6.05 -3.35
C LEU A 95 8.49 7.23 -4.30
N VAL A 96 7.44 7.92 -4.76
CA VAL A 96 7.56 9.08 -5.67
C VAL A 96 8.32 10.22 -5.01
N SER A 97 8.08 10.45 -3.71
CA SER A 97 8.80 11.48 -2.95
C SER A 97 10.30 11.18 -2.88
N THR A 98 10.68 9.92 -2.68
CA THR A 98 12.07 9.47 -2.68
C THR A 98 12.70 9.65 -4.06
N LEU A 99 12.07 9.15 -5.12
CA LEU A 99 12.55 9.33 -6.50
C LEU A 99 12.72 10.81 -6.86
N ARG A 100 11.79 11.66 -6.42
CA ARG A 100 11.87 13.10 -6.66
C ARG A 100 13.02 13.76 -5.92
N ALA A 101 13.31 13.34 -4.69
CA ALA A 101 14.46 13.84 -3.95
C ALA A 101 15.79 13.46 -4.63
N GLU A 102 15.82 12.32 -5.30
CA GLU A 102 16.98 11.75 -5.98
C GLU A 102 17.07 12.11 -7.47
N GLN A 103 16.12 12.83 -8.03
CA GLN A 103 15.99 13.06 -9.49
C GLN A 103 17.26 13.59 -10.19
N ASN A 104 18.15 14.30 -9.47
CA ASN A 104 19.40 14.83 -10.02
C ASN A 104 20.58 13.83 -9.94
N ALA A 105 20.44 12.77 -9.17
CA ALA A 105 21.39 11.67 -9.03
C ALA A 105 20.64 10.40 -8.65
N PRO A 106 19.85 9.81 -9.58
CA PRO A 106 19.02 8.64 -9.30
C PRO A 106 19.85 7.48 -8.79
N VAL A 107 19.33 6.80 -7.76
CA VAL A 107 19.92 5.61 -7.15
C VAL A 107 19.28 4.36 -7.71
N ALA A 108 17.95 4.31 -7.70
CA ALA A 108 17.20 3.17 -8.22
C ALA A 108 17.22 3.10 -9.76
N ASP A 109 17.24 1.89 -10.29
CA ASP A 109 17.03 1.58 -11.69
C ASP A 109 15.54 1.33 -11.99
N LEU A 110 14.88 0.61 -11.08
CA LEU A 110 13.44 0.29 -11.17
C LEU A 110 12.70 0.72 -9.89
N VAL A 111 11.42 1.03 -10.06
CA VAL A 111 10.49 1.20 -8.95
C VAL A 111 9.28 0.28 -9.17
N ILE A 112 8.92 -0.53 -8.16
CA ILE A 112 7.77 -1.45 -8.18
C ILE A 112 6.79 -1.03 -7.09
N GLY A 113 5.49 -1.03 -7.41
CA GLY A 113 4.44 -0.60 -6.48
C GLY A 113 3.99 0.84 -6.68
N LEU A 114 4.15 1.37 -7.89
CA LEU A 114 3.42 2.56 -8.33
C LEU A 114 1.97 2.16 -8.63
N ASP A 115 1.03 3.00 -8.26
CA ASP A 115 -0.40 2.81 -8.54
C ASP A 115 -0.95 3.86 -9.51
N GLU A 116 -2.27 3.84 -9.73
CA GLU A 116 -2.97 4.77 -10.61
C GLU A 116 -3.01 6.21 -10.09
N ILE A 117 -2.54 6.47 -8.88
CA ILE A 117 -2.38 7.80 -8.30
C ILE A 117 -0.92 8.25 -8.40
N THR A 118 0.00 7.42 -7.97
CA THR A 118 1.42 7.73 -7.85
C THR A 118 2.18 7.63 -9.17
N ALA A 119 1.81 6.72 -10.09
CA ALA A 119 2.44 6.65 -11.41
C ALA A 119 2.27 7.94 -12.23
N PRO A 120 1.07 8.54 -12.35
CA PRO A 120 0.90 9.82 -13.01
C PRO A 120 1.66 10.96 -12.33
N GLN A 121 1.81 10.94 -11.00
CA GLN A 121 2.64 11.91 -10.29
C GLN A 121 4.11 11.77 -10.69
N ALA A 122 4.64 10.53 -10.67
CA ALA A 122 6.02 10.26 -11.08
C ALA A 122 6.29 10.69 -12.53
N GLU A 123 5.34 10.43 -13.44
CA GLU A 123 5.41 10.88 -14.83
C GLU A 123 5.41 12.41 -14.95
N SER A 124 4.54 13.09 -14.20
CA SER A 124 4.46 14.55 -14.22
C SER A 124 5.76 15.24 -13.79
N TYR A 125 6.54 14.57 -12.96
CA TYR A 125 7.85 15.01 -12.50
C TYR A 125 8.99 14.56 -13.43
N GLY A 126 8.69 13.79 -14.50
CA GLY A 126 9.70 13.27 -15.42
C GLY A 126 10.61 12.22 -14.78
N LEU A 127 10.13 11.48 -13.78
CA LEU A 127 10.90 10.50 -13.02
C LEU A 127 10.99 9.14 -13.70
N LEU A 128 10.15 8.87 -14.71
CA LEU A 128 10.03 7.57 -15.35
C LEU A 128 10.41 7.61 -16.83
N VAL A 129 10.93 6.50 -17.33
CA VAL A 129 11.18 6.26 -18.74
C VAL A 129 10.08 5.37 -19.30
N PRO A 130 9.30 5.80 -20.30
CA PRO A 130 8.26 4.98 -20.90
C PRO A 130 8.83 3.69 -21.52
N TYR A 131 8.13 2.56 -21.25
CA TYR A 131 8.46 1.27 -21.85
C TYR A 131 7.22 0.48 -22.23
N SER A 132 7.08 0.18 -23.52
CA SER A 132 6.01 -0.70 -24.03
C SER A 132 6.49 -2.15 -24.00
N ALA A 133 6.31 -2.81 -22.85
CA ALA A 133 6.70 -4.20 -22.66
C ALA A 133 5.91 -5.12 -23.62
N PRO A 134 6.54 -6.11 -24.27
CA PRO A 134 5.85 -7.10 -25.12
C PRO A 134 4.72 -7.84 -24.39
N GLY A 135 4.89 -8.11 -23.09
CA GLY A 135 3.88 -8.76 -22.23
C GLY A 135 2.58 -7.97 -22.06
N LEU A 136 2.55 -6.68 -22.41
CA LEU A 136 1.31 -5.89 -22.41
C LEU A 136 0.26 -6.40 -23.39
N ALA A 137 0.64 -7.25 -24.37
CA ALA A 137 -0.32 -7.91 -25.25
C ALA A 137 -1.30 -8.83 -24.51
N ASP A 138 -0.91 -9.36 -23.35
CA ASP A 138 -1.70 -10.24 -22.49
C ASP A 138 -2.36 -9.48 -21.32
N VAL A 139 -2.11 -8.18 -21.21
CA VAL A 139 -2.66 -7.31 -20.15
C VAL A 139 -3.92 -6.61 -20.67
N PRO A 140 -5.04 -6.59 -19.92
CA PRO A 140 -6.22 -5.82 -20.30
C PRO A 140 -5.87 -4.34 -20.53
N ALA A 141 -6.22 -3.82 -21.68
CA ALA A 141 -5.92 -2.44 -22.06
C ALA A 141 -6.52 -1.39 -21.09
N GLN A 142 -7.50 -1.78 -20.31
CA GLN A 142 -8.07 -0.94 -19.24
C GLN A 142 -7.05 -0.67 -18.15
N LEU A 143 -6.34 -1.70 -17.64
CA LEU A 143 -5.33 -1.54 -16.60
C LEU A 143 -4.21 -0.59 -17.03
N VAL A 144 -3.77 -0.70 -18.30
CA VAL A 144 -2.78 0.23 -18.86
C VAL A 144 -3.29 1.68 -18.87
N ARG A 145 -4.56 1.88 -19.23
CA ARG A 145 -5.15 3.24 -19.23
C ARG A 145 -5.34 3.83 -17.84
N GLU A 146 -5.59 2.98 -16.86
CA GLU A 146 -5.84 3.40 -15.48
C GLU A 146 -4.56 3.79 -14.76
N ILE A 147 -3.46 3.11 -15.02
CA ILE A 147 -2.19 3.43 -14.36
C ILE A 147 -1.34 4.43 -15.16
N SER A 148 -1.07 4.15 -16.43
CA SER A 148 -0.14 4.94 -17.25
C SER A 148 -0.39 4.75 -18.75
N PRO A 149 -1.26 5.57 -19.36
CA PRO A 149 -1.47 5.55 -20.82
C PRO A 149 -0.19 5.82 -21.64
N SER A 150 0.82 6.45 -21.03
CA SER A 150 2.12 6.75 -21.63
C SER A 150 3.13 5.61 -21.46
N HIS A 151 2.79 4.55 -20.73
CA HIS A 151 3.66 3.43 -20.36
C HIS A 151 4.88 3.83 -19.51
N GLY A 152 4.78 4.89 -18.71
CA GLY A 152 5.78 5.22 -17.70
C GLY A 152 5.79 4.21 -16.55
N ALA A 153 4.60 3.66 -16.23
CA ALA A 153 4.45 2.49 -15.40
C ALA A 153 3.75 1.37 -16.16
N VAL A 154 4.21 0.13 -15.97
CA VAL A 154 3.68 -1.08 -16.60
C VAL A 154 2.94 -1.88 -15.54
N PRO A 155 1.61 -2.14 -15.68
CA PRO A 155 0.82 -2.85 -14.67
C PRO A 155 1.29 -4.31 -14.55
N TYR A 156 1.43 -4.81 -13.30
CA TYR A 156 1.79 -6.20 -13.04
C TYR A 156 0.76 -6.95 -12.20
N GLU A 157 -0.07 -6.24 -11.44
CA GLU A 157 -1.19 -6.79 -10.67
C GLU A 157 -2.32 -5.77 -10.54
N TRP A 158 -3.50 -6.23 -10.12
CA TRP A 158 -4.66 -5.39 -9.91
C TRP A 158 -5.66 -6.03 -8.96
N GLY A 159 -6.52 -5.22 -8.39
CA GLY A 159 -7.62 -5.67 -7.54
C GLY A 159 -8.68 -4.61 -7.38
N TYR A 160 -9.40 -4.69 -6.28
CA TYR A 160 -10.33 -3.65 -5.86
C TYR A 160 -10.13 -3.35 -4.39
N LEU A 161 -10.10 -2.08 -4.05
CA LEU A 161 -10.26 -1.66 -2.68
C LEU A 161 -11.64 -2.08 -2.18
N GLY A 162 -11.71 -2.52 -0.93
CA GLY A 162 -12.93 -3.00 -0.30
C GLY A 162 -13.06 -2.54 1.14
N ILE A 163 -14.21 -2.79 1.71
CA ILE A 163 -14.43 -2.70 3.15
C ILE A 163 -14.62 -4.12 3.67
N ASP A 164 -13.60 -4.62 4.36
CA ASP A 164 -13.68 -5.90 5.03
C ASP A 164 -14.53 -5.79 6.29
N TYR A 165 -15.33 -6.81 6.56
CA TYR A 165 -16.17 -6.86 7.75
C TYR A 165 -16.22 -8.28 8.33
N THR A 166 -16.21 -8.35 9.66
CA THR A 166 -16.28 -9.64 10.36
C THR A 166 -17.63 -10.33 10.16
N SER A 167 -17.65 -11.66 10.09
CA SER A 167 -18.89 -12.45 10.02
C SER A 167 -19.81 -12.18 11.22
N ALA A 168 -19.26 -11.86 12.39
CA ALA A 168 -20.06 -11.46 13.54
C ALA A 168 -20.78 -10.13 13.29
N PHE A 169 -20.18 -9.19 12.59
CA PHE A 169 -20.81 -7.93 12.21
C PHE A 169 -21.89 -8.14 11.14
N ALA A 170 -21.62 -8.96 10.14
CA ALA A 170 -22.62 -9.34 9.14
C ALA A 170 -23.88 -9.93 9.80
N ASN A 171 -23.71 -10.82 10.78
CA ASN A 171 -24.84 -11.41 11.52
C ASN A 171 -25.60 -10.34 12.32
N ARG A 172 -24.92 -9.38 12.97
CA ARG A 172 -25.58 -8.29 13.71
C ARG A 172 -26.38 -7.35 12.82
N THR A 173 -25.94 -7.16 11.58
CA THR A 173 -26.61 -6.31 10.59
C THR A 173 -27.60 -7.06 9.71
N ASN A 174 -27.85 -8.35 9.98
CA ASN A 174 -28.67 -9.24 9.14
C ASN A 174 -28.22 -9.21 7.67
N GLY A 175 -26.92 -9.12 7.42
CA GLY A 175 -26.33 -9.08 6.09
C GLY A 175 -26.36 -7.72 5.40
N ALA A 176 -26.95 -6.69 6.02
CA ALA A 176 -27.07 -5.36 5.38
C ALA A 176 -25.72 -4.75 4.99
N VAL A 177 -24.65 -5.03 5.76
CA VAL A 177 -23.29 -4.53 5.47
C VAL A 177 -22.78 -4.98 4.09
N ALA A 178 -23.18 -6.16 3.62
CA ALA A 178 -22.73 -6.68 2.33
C ALA A 178 -23.19 -5.86 1.10
N HIS A 179 -24.18 -4.98 1.27
CA HIS A 179 -24.72 -4.14 0.21
C HIS A 179 -24.83 -2.68 0.66
N ALA A 180 -23.99 -2.28 1.61
CA ALA A 180 -23.99 -0.94 2.18
C ALA A 180 -23.51 0.11 1.18
N THR A 181 -24.01 1.32 1.33
CA THR A 181 -23.53 2.53 0.64
C THR A 181 -22.53 3.26 1.52
N PHE A 182 -21.70 4.14 0.98
CA PHE A 182 -20.85 5.02 1.81
C PHE A 182 -21.67 5.82 2.84
N PRO A 183 -22.83 6.42 2.49
CA PRO A 183 -23.70 7.04 3.49
C PRO A 183 -24.13 6.12 4.64
N ASP A 184 -24.35 4.81 4.40
CA ASP A 184 -24.69 3.87 5.49
C ASP A 184 -23.56 3.71 6.49
N PHE A 185 -22.31 3.65 6.03
CA PHE A 185 -21.13 3.60 6.91
C PHE A 185 -20.97 4.88 7.72
N ALA A 186 -21.25 6.03 7.13
CA ALA A 186 -21.02 7.33 7.75
C ALA A 186 -22.15 7.75 8.72
N THR A 187 -23.42 7.57 8.31
CA THR A 187 -24.58 8.09 9.08
C THR A 187 -25.01 7.19 10.22
N ASN A 188 -24.65 5.90 10.20
CA ASN A 188 -24.87 5.00 11.30
C ASN A 188 -23.71 5.09 12.29
N ALA A 189 -23.88 5.79 13.39
CA ALA A 189 -22.85 6.01 14.42
C ALA A 189 -22.21 4.71 14.94
N THR A 190 -22.98 3.61 15.01
CA THR A 190 -22.44 2.29 15.41
C THR A 190 -21.51 1.73 14.31
N TRP A 191 -21.84 1.92 13.03
CA TRP A 191 -21.00 1.47 11.95
C TRP A 191 -19.77 2.36 11.82
N ALA A 192 -19.94 3.67 11.84
CA ALA A 192 -18.86 4.64 11.79
C ALA A 192 -17.79 4.38 12.87
N SER A 193 -18.20 4.06 14.11
CA SER A 193 -17.28 3.73 15.21
C SER A 193 -16.57 2.38 15.07
N GLN A 194 -16.95 1.56 14.11
CA GLN A 194 -16.37 0.24 13.83
C GLN A 194 -15.61 0.19 12.51
N LEU A 195 -15.56 1.29 11.75
CA LEU A 195 -14.80 1.39 10.52
C LEU A 195 -13.41 1.94 10.83
N LEU A 196 -12.39 1.13 10.60
CA LEU A 196 -10.99 1.53 10.63
C LEU A 196 -10.55 1.86 9.19
N THR A 197 -9.91 3.02 9.03
CA THR A 197 -9.31 3.47 7.76
C THR A 197 -7.84 3.75 7.98
N GLU A 198 -7.08 3.86 6.92
CA GLU A 198 -5.72 4.40 6.94
C GLU A 198 -5.76 5.94 6.78
N ASP A 199 -4.69 6.59 7.22
CA ASP A 199 -4.53 8.03 7.05
C ASP A 199 -4.06 8.35 5.62
N PRO A 200 -4.90 8.96 4.77
CA PRO A 200 -4.57 9.25 3.37
C PRO A 200 -3.40 10.22 3.20
N THR A 201 -2.93 10.85 4.27
CA THR A 201 -1.79 11.78 4.19
C THR A 201 -0.43 11.09 4.28
N VAL A 202 -0.41 9.79 4.64
CA VAL A 202 0.83 9.03 4.87
C VAL A 202 0.81 7.62 4.30
N ASP A 203 -0.38 7.08 3.97
CA ASP A 203 -0.56 5.71 3.49
C ASP A 203 -1.31 5.67 2.16
N ILE A 204 -0.87 4.77 1.27
CA ILE A 204 -1.41 4.66 -0.10
C ILE A 204 -2.83 4.09 -0.11
N THR A 205 -3.13 3.09 0.74
CA THR A 205 -4.47 2.50 0.86
C THR A 205 -5.46 3.53 1.36
N GLY A 206 -5.02 4.39 2.32
CA GLY A 206 -5.80 5.53 2.78
C GLY A 206 -6.04 6.57 1.68
N GLU A 207 -5.03 6.84 0.83
CA GLU A 207 -5.13 7.75 -0.31
C GLU A 207 -6.11 7.21 -1.37
N GLU A 208 -6.01 5.92 -1.72
CA GLU A 208 -6.94 5.24 -2.62
C GLU A 208 -8.38 5.24 -2.07
N PHE A 209 -8.56 5.02 -0.75
CA PHE A 209 -9.86 5.08 -0.12
C PHE A 209 -10.49 6.48 -0.18
N LEU A 210 -9.69 7.53 0.06
CA LEU A 210 -10.15 8.92 -0.08
C LEU A 210 -10.62 9.18 -1.52
N VAL A 211 -9.82 8.76 -2.51
CA VAL A 211 -10.17 8.95 -3.92
C VAL A 211 -11.41 8.13 -4.31
N TRP A 212 -11.52 6.87 -3.86
CA TRP A 212 -12.71 6.04 -4.08
C TRP A 212 -13.96 6.70 -3.54
N GLU A 213 -13.92 7.18 -2.31
CA GLU A 213 -15.05 7.85 -1.67
C GLU A 213 -15.45 9.12 -2.44
N ILE A 214 -14.48 9.97 -2.81
CA ILE A 214 -14.72 11.17 -3.61
C ILE A 214 -15.42 10.81 -4.94
N GLN A 215 -14.86 9.85 -5.68
CA GLN A 215 -15.41 9.47 -6.97
C GLN A 215 -16.81 8.86 -6.84
N TYR A 216 -17.07 8.10 -5.78
CA TYR A 216 -18.42 7.58 -5.51
C TYR A 216 -19.41 8.70 -5.23
N TYR A 217 -19.08 9.67 -4.39
CA TYR A 217 -19.96 10.80 -4.11
C TYR A 217 -20.20 11.67 -5.33
N GLU A 218 -19.18 11.95 -6.11
CA GLU A 218 -19.29 12.83 -7.28
C GLU A 218 -19.97 12.13 -8.47
N GLN A 219 -19.59 10.89 -8.80
CA GLN A 219 -20.05 10.22 -10.02
C GLN A 219 -21.37 9.47 -9.80
N VAL A 220 -21.60 8.88 -8.61
CA VAL A 220 -22.75 8.01 -8.34
C VAL A 220 -23.86 8.74 -7.61
N LEU A 221 -23.52 9.46 -6.55
CA LEU A 221 -24.51 10.17 -5.72
C LEU A 221 -24.78 11.59 -6.21
N HIS A 222 -23.85 12.22 -6.94
CA HIS A 222 -23.88 13.65 -7.30
C HIS A 222 -24.01 14.57 -6.08
N GLN A 223 -23.25 14.25 -5.04
CA GLN A 223 -23.23 14.92 -3.73
C GLN A 223 -21.82 15.36 -3.37
N ASN A 224 -21.72 16.15 -2.29
CA ASN A 224 -20.44 16.61 -1.79
C ASN A 224 -19.75 15.51 -0.97
N TRP A 225 -18.59 15.07 -1.40
CA TRP A 225 -17.81 14.04 -0.76
C TRP A 225 -17.39 14.36 0.71
N THR A 226 -17.26 15.63 1.06
CA THR A 226 -16.94 16.03 2.44
C THR A 226 -18.02 15.66 3.46
N GLU A 227 -19.24 15.31 3.00
CA GLU A 227 -20.32 14.85 3.85
C GLU A 227 -20.00 13.52 4.53
N PHE A 228 -19.30 12.61 3.81
CA PHE A 228 -18.86 11.35 4.39
C PHE A 228 -17.92 11.57 5.58
N TRP A 229 -16.84 12.31 5.36
CA TRP A 229 -15.82 12.52 6.38
C TRP A 229 -16.34 13.33 7.56
N SER A 230 -17.15 14.35 7.31
CA SER A 230 -17.81 15.13 8.37
C SER A 230 -18.74 14.28 9.26
N ALA A 231 -19.32 13.24 8.70
CA ALA A 231 -20.20 12.33 9.43
C ALA A 231 -19.43 11.21 10.15
N VAL A 232 -18.38 10.63 9.54
CA VAL A 232 -17.68 9.47 10.11
C VAL A 232 -16.61 9.86 11.13
N MET A 233 -15.83 10.91 10.89
CA MET A 233 -14.70 11.31 11.74
C MET A 233 -15.05 11.57 13.22
N PRO A 234 -16.21 12.16 13.58
CA PRO A 234 -16.61 12.30 14.98
C PRO A 234 -16.73 10.97 15.73
N HIS A 235 -16.85 9.87 15.00
CA HIS A 235 -16.99 8.51 15.54
C HIS A 235 -15.70 7.70 15.52
N PHE A 236 -14.57 8.25 15.07
CA PHE A 236 -13.25 7.61 15.04
C PHE A 236 -12.65 7.44 16.46
N SER A 237 -13.45 6.98 17.39
CA SER A 237 -13.04 6.62 18.73
C SER A 237 -13.70 5.28 19.10
N PRO A 238 -12.92 4.27 19.51
CA PRO A 238 -11.50 4.34 19.83
C PRO A 238 -10.54 4.25 18.61
N TYR A 239 -11.01 3.87 17.43
CA TYR A 239 -10.17 3.62 16.25
C TYR A 239 -9.94 4.91 15.48
N LYS A 240 -8.71 5.40 15.48
CA LYS A 240 -8.25 6.52 14.63
C LYS A 240 -7.69 5.98 13.33
N PRO A 241 -7.61 6.79 12.25
CA PRO A 241 -6.95 6.36 11.04
C PRO A 241 -5.56 5.81 11.32
N ALA A 242 -5.28 4.61 10.80
CA ALA A 242 -4.01 3.92 11.02
C ALA A 242 -2.90 4.56 10.17
N PRO A 243 -1.63 4.50 10.61
CA PRO A 243 -0.51 5.07 9.85
C PRO A 243 -0.14 4.26 8.61
N ASP A 244 -0.59 3.02 8.50
CA ASP A 244 -0.34 2.11 7.39
C ASP A 244 -1.35 0.95 7.38
N TRP A 245 -1.53 0.33 6.20
CA TRP A 245 -2.41 -0.80 5.99
C TRP A 245 -2.10 -1.99 6.92
N GLY A 246 -0.83 -2.33 7.11
CA GLY A 246 -0.44 -3.47 7.95
C GLY A 246 -0.88 -3.28 9.41
N THR A 247 -0.77 -2.05 9.92
CA THR A 247 -1.26 -1.67 11.27
C THR A 247 -2.78 -1.80 11.34
N ALA A 248 -3.51 -1.27 10.34
CA ALA A 248 -4.98 -1.35 10.28
C ALA A 248 -5.47 -2.80 10.24
N PHE A 249 -4.92 -3.60 9.36
CA PHE A 249 -5.31 -5.00 9.17
C PHE A 249 -4.97 -5.87 10.39
N ASN A 250 -3.83 -5.62 11.04
CA ASN A 250 -3.47 -6.29 12.29
C ASN A 250 -4.42 -5.94 13.43
N GLU A 251 -4.86 -4.68 13.52
CA GLU A 251 -5.84 -4.25 14.53
C GLU A 251 -7.20 -4.89 14.26
N PHE A 252 -7.69 -4.87 13.02
CA PHE A 252 -8.92 -5.55 12.59
C PHE A 252 -8.91 -7.05 12.90
N SER A 253 -7.80 -7.74 12.63
CA SER A 253 -7.65 -9.18 12.83
C SER A 253 -7.46 -9.57 14.29
N SER A 254 -7.25 -8.59 15.19
CA SER A 254 -7.00 -8.84 16.61
C SER A 254 -8.29 -9.09 17.39
N PRO A 255 -8.26 -9.92 18.46
CA PRO A 255 -9.41 -10.10 19.33
C PRO A 255 -9.90 -8.78 19.94
N GLY A 256 -11.13 -8.40 19.65
CA GLY A 256 -11.74 -7.13 20.12
C GLY A 256 -11.41 -5.92 19.24
N GLY A 257 -10.79 -6.12 18.11
CA GLY A 257 -10.57 -5.10 17.10
C GLY A 257 -11.85 -4.56 16.47
N PRO A 258 -11.75 -3.59 15.56
CA PRO A 258 -12.89 -3.01 14.85
C PRO A 258 -13.61 -4.09 14.03
N ALA A 259 -14.88 -3.86 13.76
CA ALA A 259 -15.67 -4.83 12.99
C ALA A 259 -15.47 -4.69 11.48
N MET A 260 -14.90 -3.58 11.03
CA MET A 260 -14.66 -3.25 9.63
C MET A 260 -13.31 -2.55 9.45
N VAL A 261 -12.68 -2.80 8.31
CA VAL A 261 -11.43 -2.11 7.90
C VAL A 261 -11.47 -1.87 6.39
N VAL A 262 -10.87 -0.78 5.95
CA VAL A 262 -10.56 -0.58 4.53
C VAL A 262 -9.39 -1.51 4.18
N SER A 263 -9.55 -2.28 3.12
CA SER A 263 -8.55 -3.26 2.66
C SER A 263 -8.87 -3.68 1.21
N TYR A 264 -8.53 -4.90 0.84
CA TYR A 264 -8.71 -5.40 -0.53
C TYR A 264 -9.81 -6.46 -0.60
N THR A 265 -10.57 -6.44 -1.70
CA THR A 265 -11.67 -7.41 -1.88
C THR A 265 -11.22 -8.87 -1.94
N SER A 266 -9.94 -9.13 -2.13
CA SER A 266 -9.32 -10.46 -2.15
C SER A 266 -9.03 -11.05 -0.75
N ASP A 267 -9.06 -10.27 0.31
CA ASP A 267 -8.73 -10.72 1.67
C ASP A 267 -9.54 -11.91 2.19
N PRO A 268 -10.84 -12.08 1.85
CA PRO A 268 -11.56 -13.31 2.19
C PRO A 268 -10.94 -14.57 1.58
N ALA A 269 -10.27 -14.48 0.42
CA ALA A 269 -9.52 -15.60 -0.16
C ALA A 269 -8.24 -15.90 0.65
N TYR A 270 -7.54 -14.87 1.11
CA TYR A 270 -6.43 -15.00 2.05
C TYR A 270 -6.87 -15.76 3.32
N ALA A 271 -7.94 -15.32 3.97
CA ALA A 271 -8.45 -15.97 5.17
C ALA A 271 -8.80 -17.46 4.92
N ALA A 272 -9.45 -17.73 3.80
CA ALA A 272 -9.82 -19.11 3.44
C ALA A 272 -8.60 -20.00 3.19
N TYR A 273 -7.57 -19.47 2.53
CA TYR A 273 -6.32 -20.19 2.27
C TYR A 273 -5.59 -20.57 3.56
N TYR A 274 -5.56 -19.69 4.55
CA TYR A 274 -4.94 -19.94 5.85
C TYR A 274 -5.87 -20.63 6.86
N GLY A 275 -6.97 -21.23 6.42
CA GLY A 275 -7.80 -22.13 7.21
C GLY A 275 -8.88 -21.46 8.03
N THR A 276 -9.20 -20.20 7.77
CA THR A 276 -10.29 -19.46 8.42
C THR A 276 -11.33 -18.94 7.42
N PRO A 277 -11.90 -19.82 6.56
CA PRO A 277 -12.87 -19.40 5.56
C PRO A 277 -14.08 -18.74 6.22
N GLY A 278 -14.48 -17.57 5.73
CA GLY A 278 -15.60 -16.82 6.25
C GLY A 278 -15.37 -16.18 7.63
N ALA A 279 -14.13 -16.03 8.09
CA ALA A 279 -13.83 -15.23 9.28
C ALA A 279 -14.27 -13.77 9.09
N TYR A 280 -14.01 -13.25 7.92
CA TYR A 280 -14.50 -11.98 7.41
C TYR A 280 -14.87 -12.11 5.92
N ASN A 281 -15.58 -11.11 5.43
CA ASN A 281 -15.95 -10.95 4.04
C ASN A 281 -15.63 -9.51 3.63
N SER A 282 -15.63 -9.24 2.34
CA SER A 282 -15.41 -7.91 1.79
C SER A 282 -16.60 -7.42 1.00
N THR A 283 -16.77 -6.10 0.92
CA THR A 283 -17.75 -5.44 0.07
C THR A 283 -17.19 -4.16 -0.51
N VAL A 284 -17.80 -3.69 -1.58
CA VAL A 284 -17.61 -2.34 -2.11
C VAL A 284 -18.84 -1.48 -1.80
N SER A 285 -18.85 -0.21 -2.21
CA SER A 285 -20.03 0.63 -2.00
C SER A 285 -21.12 0.35 -3.03
N TRP A 286 -22.36 0.19 -2.59
CA TRP A 286 -23.51 -0.15 -3.43
C TRP A 286 -24.40 1.05 -3.71
N TRP A 287 -25.08 1.06 -4.86
CA TRP A 287 -26.14 2.02 -5.18
C TRP A 287 -27.11 1.44 -6.21
N ASN A 288 -28.41 1.53 -5.93
CA ASN A 288 -29.46 1.04 -6.84
C ASN A 288 -29.24 -0.39 -7.36
N GLY A 289 -28.69 -1.28 -6.52
CA GLY A 289 -28.46 -2.68 -6.87
C GLY A 289 -27.19 -2.93 -7.68
N ALA A 290 -26.35 -1.92 -7.87
CA ALA A 290 -25.01 -2.05 -8.49
C ALA A 290 -23.91 -1.82 -7.46
N ALA A 291 -22.78 -2.52 -7.64
CA ALA A 291 -21.58 -2.43 -6.83
C ALA A 291 -20.56 -1.49 -7.51
N TYR A 292 -20.05 -0.52 -6.78
CA TYR A 292 -19.08 0.46 -7.28
C TYR A 292 -17.80 0.40 -6.46
N GLY A 293 -16.68 0.12 -7.11
CA GLY A 293 -15.38 -0.04 -6.46
C GLY A 293 -14.31 0.89 -7.05
N TRP A 294 -13.23 1.03 -6.33
CA TRP A 294 -11.98 1.60 -6.82
C TRP A 294 -11.08 0.45 -7.26
N GLN A 295 -10.75 0.40 -8.55
CA GLN A 295 -9.85 -0.61 -9.08
C GLN A 295 -8.41 -0.18 -8.80
N THR A 296 -7.71 -0.93 -7.95
CA THR A 296 -6.30 -0.74 -7.70
C THR A 296 -5.49 -1.38 -8.82
N VAL A 297 -4.49 -0.69 -9.34
CA VAL A 297 -3.60 -1.22 -10.38
C VAL A 297 -2.17 -0.88 -10.00
N TYR A 298 -1.38 -1.89 -9.69
CA TYR A 298 0.02 -1.68 -9.34
C TYR A 298 0.95 -1.91 -10.52
N GLY A 299 1.96 -1.06 -10.63
CA GLY A 299 2.87 -1.05 -11.76
C GLY A 299 4.34 -0.94 -11.39
N VAL A 300 5.17 -1.29 -12.36
CA VAL A 300 6.61 -1.14 -12.33
C VAL A 300 7.06 -0.09 -13.33
N GLY A 301 7.95 0.81 -12.93
CA GLY A 301 8.51 1.85 -13.78
C GLY A 301 10.03 1.81 -13.86
N ILE A 302 10.60 2.20 -15.00
CA ILE A 302 12.02 2.43 -15.18
C ILE A 302 12.33 3.83 -14.68
N VAL A 303 13.25 3.98 -13.74
CA VAL A 303 13.62 5.29 -13.21
C VAL A 303 14.43 6.07 -14.24
N ASN A 304 14.04 7.34 -14.46
CA ASN A 304 14.77 8.20 -15.39
C ASN A 304 16.18 8.48 -14.84
N GLY A 305 17.19 8.07 -15.61
CA GLY A 305 18.60 8.11 -15.21
C GLY A 305 19.17 6.75 -14.83
N SER A 306 18.38 5.66 -14.90
CA SER A 306 18.90 4.29 -14.81
C SER A 306 20.06 4.09 -15.78
N ARG A 307 21.07 3.36 -15.32
CA ARG A 307 22.27 3.03 -16.09
C ARG A 307 22.17 1.68 -16.80
N HIS A 308 21.09 0.93 -16.54
CA HIS A 308 20.91 -0.45 -16.94
C HIS A 308 19.64 -0.67 -17.78
N LEU A 309 19.23 0.32 -18.59
CA LEU A 309 17.95 0.36 -19.32
C LEU A 309 17.57 -0.98 -19.99
N ARG A 310 18.52 -1.74 -20.53
CA ARG A 310 18.23 -3.04 -21.13
C ARG A 310 17.84 -4.08 -20.06
N LEU A 311 18.53 -4.11 -18.93
CA LEU A 311 18.20 -5.01 -17.83
C LEU A 311 16.87 -4.63 -17.18
N ASP A 312 16.58 -3.32 -17.08
CA ASP A 312 15.30 -2.83 -16.58
C ASP A 312 14.14 -3.34 -17.44
N GLN A 313 14.27 -3.23 -18.76
CA GLN A 313 13.28 -3.73 -19.70
C GLN A 313 13.13 -5.25 -19.61
N GLU A 314 14.23 -5.99 -19.57
CA GLU A 314 14.24 -7.45 -19.42
C GLU A 314 13.61 -7.87 -18.07
N PHE A 315 13.78 -7.09 -16.99
CA PHE A 315 13.15 -7.36 -15.72
C PHE A 315 11.64 -7.12 -15.76
N ILE A 316 11.17 -6.06 -16.40
CA ILE A 316 9.74 -5.81 -16.60
C ILE A 316 9.10 -6.92 -17.44
N ASP A 317 9.77 -7.37 -18.50
CA ASP A 317 9.31 -8.50 -19.32
C ASP A 317 9.24 -9.81 -18.51
N TRP A 318 10.21 -10.02 -17.61
CA TRP A 318 10.22 -11.13 -16.66
C TRP A 318 9.05 -11.03 -15.67
N LEU A 319 8.81 -9.86 -15.10
CA LEU A 319 7.71 -9.62 -14.15
C LEU A 319 6.33 -9.90 -14.78
N LEU A 320 6.15 -9.63 -16.08
CA LEU A 320 4.91 -9.93 -16.81
C LEU A 320 4.83 -11.36 -17.35
N SER A 321 5.90 -12.15 -17.21
CA SER A 321 5.90 -13.53 -17.69
C SER A 321 4.91 -14.41 -16.91
N GLY A 322 4.32 -15.41 -17.59
CA GLY A 322 3.40 -16.35 -16.96
C GLY A 322 3.92 -16.98 -15.66
N PRO A 323 5.19 -17.45 -15.60
CA PRO A 323 5.76 -17.99 -14.37
C PRO A 323 5.73 -17.02 -13.19
N VAL A 324 6.12 -15.76 -13.36
CA VAL A 324 6.09 -14.74 -12.28
C VAL A 324 4.66 -14.36 -11.94
N GLN A 325 3.83 -14.12 -12.96
CA GLN A 325 2.43 -13.76 -12.77
C GLN A 325 1.62 -14.85 -12.04
N THR A 326 2.05 -16.10 -12.09
CA THR A 326 1.44 -17.21 -11.31
C THR A 326 1.71 -17.08 -9.81
N GLU A 327 2.77 -16.37 -9.41
CA GLU A 327 3.06 -16.11 -8.00
C GLU A 327 2.18 -15.02 -7.39
N ILE A 328 1.64 -14.09 -8.18
CA ILE A 328 0.84 -12.94 -7.70
C ILE A 328 -0.33 -13.40 -6.80
N PRO A 329 -1.25 -14.29 -7.23
CA PRO A 329 -2.48 -14.54 -6.47
C PRO A 329 -2.30 -15.09 -5.05
N LEU A 330 -1.20 -15.80 -4.77
CA LEU A 330 -0.98 -16.42 -3.46
C LEU A 330 0.11 -15.74 -2.62
N ASN A 331 0.74 -14.68 -3.17
CA ASN A 331 1.80 -13.97 -2.45
C ASN A 331 1.53 -12.47 -2.34
N GLU A 332 0.82 -11.87 -3.32
CA GLU A 332 0.32 -10.49 -3.25
C GLU A 332 -1.16 -10.43 -2.89
N TRP A 333 -1.89 -11.55 -3.06
CA TRP A 333 -3.34 -11.61 -2.86
C TRP A 333 -4.12 -10.68 -3.77
N GLU A 334 -3.58 -10.42 -4.94
CA GLU A 334 -4.16 -9.62 -6.00
C GLU A 334 -4.36 -10.44 -7.28
N TYR A 335 -5.01 -9.87 -8.28
CA TYR A 335 -5.18 -10.51 -9.58
C TYR A 335 -3.97 -10.23 -10.46
N PRO A 336 -3.42 -11.23 -11.18
CA PRO A 336 -2.32 -11.01 -12.10
C PRO A 336 -2.76 -10.10 -13.25
N ALA A 337 -1.90 -9.17 -13.68
CA ALA A 337 -2.18 -8.33 -14.85
C ALA A 337 -2.19 -9.15 -16.14
N ASN A 338 -1.41 -10.22 -16.21
CA ASN A 338 -1.43 -11.16 -17.34
C ASN A 338 -2.69 -12.02 -17.30
N SER A 339 -3.67 -11.69 -18.13
CA SER A 339 -4.99 -12.32 -18.20
C SER A 339 -4.98 -13.80 -18.67
N THR A 340 -3.83 -14.31 -19.12
CA THR A 340 -3.66 -15.73 -19.47
C THR A 340 -3.40 -16.61 -18.24
N VAL A 341 -3.08 -16.02 -17.10
CA VAL A 341 -2.82 -16.71 -15.83
C VAL A 341 -4.14 -16.93 -15.08
N ALA A 342 -4.39 -18.18 -14.71
CA ALA A 342 -5.59 -18.53 -13.98
C ALA A 342 -5.47 -18.17 -12.50
N VAL A 343 -6.51 -17.58 -11.95
CA VAL A 343 -6.62 -17.31 -10.51
C VAL A 343 -6.94 -18.60 -9.74
N PRO A 344 -6.30 -18.90 -8.61
CA PRO A 344 -6.56 -20.10 -7.80
C PRO A 344 -8.02 -20.18 -7.31
N SER A 345 -8.51 -21.41 -7.14
CA SER A 345 -9.92 -21.65 -6.74
C SER A 345 -10.30 -21.05 -5.39
N VAL A 346 -9.33 -20.74 -4.53
CA VAL A 346 -9.59 -20.08 -3.24
C VAL A 346 -10.21 -18.70 -3.39
N TYR A 347 -10.01 -18.05 -4.54
CA TYR A 347 -10.62 -16.73 -4.86
C TYR A 347 -12.15 -16.77 -5.00
N VAL A 348 -12.78 -17.95 -4.95
CA VAL A 348 -14.24 -18.08 -4.81
C VAL A 348 -14.77 -17.40 -3.54
N TRP A 349 -13.93 -17.17 -2.55
CA TRP A 349 -14.27 -16.46 -1.32
C TRP A 349 -14.24 -14.94 -1.46
N ALA A 350 -13.53 -14.42 -2.46
CA ALA A 350 -13.52 -13.01 -2.78
C ALA A 350 -14.80 -12.59 -3.54
N PRO A 351 -15.27 -11.34 -3.43
CA PRO A 351 -16.25 -10.79 -4.35
C PRO A 351 -15.82 -10.97 -5.80
N ASN A 352 -16.76 -11.32 -6.69
CA ASN A 352 -16.45 -11.45 -8.11
C ASN A 352 -16.14 -10.06 -8.71
N PRO A 353 -14.91 -9.81 -9.18
CA PRO A 353 -14.50 -8.51 -9.70
C PRO A 353 -15.28 -8.08 -10.96
N ASP A 354 -15.80 -9.05 -11.75
CA ASP A 354 -16.58 -8.77 -12.96
C ASP A 354 -17.95 -8.13 -12.65
N LEU A 355 -18.40 -8.17 -11.39
CA LEU A 355 -19.65 -7.57 -10.94
C LEU A 355 -19.47 -6.18 -10.34
N ILE A 356 -18.23 -5.71 -10.19
CA ILE A 356 -17.89 -4.41 -9.63
C ILE A 356 -17.70 -3.42 -10.79
N GLN A 357 -18.36 -2.28 -10.70
CA GLN A 357 -18.20 -1.18 -11.65
C GLN A 357 -17.03 -0.29 -11.19
N PRO A 358 -15.93 -0.21 -11.95
CA PRO A 358 -14.78 0.60 -11.55
C PRO A 358 -15.07 2.08 -11.73
N LEU A 359 -14.84 2.87 -10.70
CA LEU A 359 -14.99 4.33 -10.73
C LEU A 359 -13.82 5.05 -11.40
N ASN A 360 -12.68 4.38 -11.55
CA ASN A 360 -11.50 4.88 -12.27
C ASN A 360 -11.82 5.32 -13.71
N VAL A 361 -12.82 4.70 -14.35
CA VAL A 361 -13.19 4.98 -15.74
C VAL A 361 -13.70 6.42 -15.94
N GLY A 362 -14.24 7.03 -14.87
CA GLY A 362 -14.84 8.38 -14.93
C GLY A 362 -13.85 9.54 -14.80
N THR A 363 -12.62 9.27 -14.34
CA THR A 363 -11.62 10.32 -14.07
C THR A 363 -10.25 9.84 -14.53
N SER A 364 -9.56 10.66 -15.32
CA SER A 364 -8.22 10.26 -15.78
C SER A 364 -7.19 10.31 -14.66
N PRO A 365 -6.13 9.46 -14.70
CA PRO A 365 -5.03 9.50 -13.74
C PRO A 365 -4.42 10.90 -13.58
N ALA A 366 -4.25 11.64 -14.68
CA ALA A 366 -3.74 13.01 -14.63
C ALA A 366 -4.67 13.99 -13.89
N GLN A 367 -6.00 13.80 -13.98
CA GLN A 367 -6.95 14.61 -13.23
C GLN A 367 -6.90 14.30 -11.75
N ILE A 368 -6.78 13.02 -11.37
CA ILE A 368 -6.60 12.59 -9.97
C ILE A 368 -5.34 13.22 -9.41
N ALA A 369 -4.20 13.03 -10.06
CA ALA A 369 -2.91 13.59 -9.63
C ALA A 369 -2.95 15.12 -9.46
N ALA A 370 -3.68 15.84 -10.33
CA ALA A 370 -3.83 17.30 -10.24
C ALA A 370 -4.75 17.72 -9.07
N SER A 371 -5.77 16.94 -8.74
CA SER A 371 -6.76 17.27 -7.71
C SER A 371 -6.35 16.82 -6.30
N LEU A 372 -5.58 15.77 -6.20
CA LEU A 372 -5.21 15.11 -4.95
C LEU A 372 -4.65 16.05 -3.87
N PRO A 373 -3.73 17.01 -4.17
CA PRO A 373 -3.24 17.91 -3.12
C PRO A 373 -4.36 18.74 -2.48
N GLY A 374 -5.38 19.13 -3.26
CA GLY A 374 -6.54 19.86 -2.76
C GLY A 374 -7.47 18.97 -1.92
N TRP A 375 -7.67 17.72 -2.34
CA TRP A 375 -8.46 16.74 -1.58
C TRP A 375 -7.81 16.42 -0.24
N LEU A 376 -6.51 16.14 -0.22
CA LEU A 376 -5.75 15.90 1.01
C LEU A 376 -5.78 17.09 1.96
N ALA A 377 -5.64 18.32 1.45
CA ALA A 377 -5.74 19.51 2.28
C ALA A 377 -7.12 19.64 2.93
N THR A 378 -8.20 19.40 2.18
CA THR A 378 -9.57 19.43 2.70
C THR A 378 -9.79 18.31 3.72
N TYR A 379 -9.30 17.09 3.46
CA TYR A 379 -9.33 16.00 4.44
C TYR A 379 -8.65 16.38 5.76
N GLN A 380 -7.45 16.98 5.70
CA GLN A 380 -6.71 17.42 6.89
C GLN A 380 -7.45 18.50 7.68
N GLU A 381 -8.12 19.42 7.00
CA GLU A 381 -8.97 20.43 7.66
C GLU A 381 -10.12 19.76 8.42
N LEU A 382 -10.82 18.80 7.79
CA LEU A 382 -11.89 18.04 8.43
C LEU A 382 -11.35 17.19 9.59
N ALA A 383 -10.23 16.50 9.41
CA ALA A 383 -9.59 15.71 10.47
C ALA A 383 -9.24 16.57 11.68
N THR A 384 -8.67 17.74 11.45
CA THR A 384 -8.37 18.71 12.55
C THR A 384 -9.63 19.16 13.29
N GLN A 385 -10.76 19.29 12.58
CA GLN A 385 -12.02 19.73 13.15
C GLN A 385 -12.74 18.63 13.93
N TYR A 386 -12.72 17.39 13.44
CA TYR A 386 -13.62 16.33 13.91
C TYR A 386 -12.93 15.18 14.65
N ILE A 387 -11.66 14.90 14.39
CA ILE A 387 -10.93 13.84 15.11
C ILE A 387 -10.39 14.43 16.41
N PRO A 388 -10.81 13.92 17.57
CA PRO A 388 -10.29 14.40 18.83
C PRO A 388 -8.78 14.08 18.98
N PRO A 389 -8.00 14.96 19.62
CA PRO A 389 -6.55 14.83 19.77
C PRO A 389 -6.11 13.57 20.55
#